data_f81a29f38aea212dbbe11b6bfbda882e
#
_entry.id   f81a29f38aea212dbbe11b6bfbda882e
#
_cell.length_a   1.000
_cell.length_b   1.000
_cell.length_c   1.000
_cell.angle_alpha   90.00
_cell.angle_beta   90.00
_cell.angle_gamma   90.00
#
_symmetry.space_group_name_H-M   'P 1'
#
loop_
_entity.id
_entity.type
_entity.pdbx_description
1 polymer ?
#
loop_
_entity_poly.entity_id
_entity_poly.type
_entity_poly.pdbx_seq_one_letter_code
_entity_poly.pdbx_strand_id
1 'polypeptide(L)'
;MRLKNDAAGFAASFHITPPYQMVVLHSSVLIYPREVYQRDVYRKRVELIASHFNEYTANEPKVSFRNGKYYVVDGQHTIESRILCNGGKELPILCKVYTGLTMQQEALFFAEQNGYSAPLTAGIKLRAKVVGGDAVSEAFVEANKQVGLVVDYTQQAGVYRIGCIGTALRLYNQMGEKIYCETMRLIVAAWEGSPDSLRAAVLKGMMHFVELYHGEFIGERLVRALHGVHPMDIYRTGMDNPAKLPGWKKYVFPIYTAYNGKCRKDALPMKF
;
A
#
# COMPACT_ATOMS: atom_id res chain seq x y z
N MET A 1 13.73 -10.96 18.27
CA MET A 1 14.77 -11.11 17.26
C MET A 1 14.46 -10.12 16.15
N ARG A 2 15.16 -8.97 16.09
CA ARG A 2 14.96 -7.95 15.05
C ARG A 2 15.48 -8.53 13.74
N LEU A 3 14.60 -8.73 12.76
CA LEU A 3 14.99 -8.94 11.37
C LEU A 3 15.76 -7.68 10.94
N LYS A 4 17.07 -7.78 10.87
CA LYS A 4 17.92 -6.79 10.24
C LYS A 4 17.58 -6.78 8.77
N ASN A 5 17.14 -5.63 8.30
CA ASN A 5 16.81 -5.31 6.94
C ASN A 5 17.84 -5.83 5.94
N ASP A 6 17.41 -6.64 4.99
CA ASP A 6 18.13 -6.93 3.75
C ASP A 6 18.16 -5.73 2.76
N ALA A 7 17.97 -4.52 3.27
CA ALA A 7 18.39 -3.30 2.56
C ALA A 7 19.88 -3.33 2.21
N ALA A 8 20.66 -4.15 2.92
CA ALA A 8 22.08 -4.38 2.64
C ALA A 8 22.34 -5.01 1.26
N GLY A 9 21.46 -5.87 0.75
CA GLY A 9 21.64 -6.47 -0.57
C GLY A 9 21.49 -5.48 -1.71
N PHE A 10 20.51 -4.56 -1.63
CA PHE A 10 20.32 -3.51 -2.62
C PHE A 10 21.41 -2.43 -2.51
N ALA A 11 21.75 -2.00 -1.29
CA ALA A 11 22.86 -1.05 -1.06
C ALA A 11 24.22 -1.61 -1.47
N ALA A 12 24.49 -2.89 -1.24
CA ALA A 12 25.73 -3.52 -1.66
C ALA A 12 25.91 -3.60 -3.19
N SER A 13 24.80 -3.73 -3.95
CA SER A 13 24.85 -3.70 -5.42
C SER A 13 25.00 -2.29 -6.00
N PHE A 14 24.77 -1.23 -5.21
CA PHE A 14 24.91 0.17 -5.61
C PHE A 14 26.19 0.86 -5.12
N HIS A 15 27.14 0.14 -4.55
CA HIS A 15 28.47 0.69 -4.26
C HIS A 15 29.27 1.11 -5.52
N ILE A 16 28.83 0.68 -6.69
CA ILE A 16 29.23 1.28 -7.96
C ILE A 16 28.06 2.19 -8.33
N THR A 17 28.21 3.51 -8.22
CA THR A 17 27.25 4.47 -8.75
C THR A 17 26.93 4.05 -10.17
N PRO A 18 25.66 3.66 -10.49
CA PRO A 18 25.36 3.22 -11.84
C PRO A 18 25.81 4.31 -12.81
N PRO A 19 26.59 3.99 -13.85
CA PRO A 19 27.05 5.00 -14.80
C PRO A 19 25.81 5.69 -15.37
N TYR A 20 25.68 6.98 -15.10
CA TYR A 20 24.66 7.80 -15.73
C TYR A 20 25.31 8.82 -16.66
N GLN A 21 24.58 9.22 -17.65
CA GLN A 21 24.96 10.29 -18.56
C GLN A 21 23.90 11.37 -18.57
N MET A 22 24.32 12.61 -18.73
CA MET A 22 23.40 13.71 -19.02
C MET A 22 23.15 13.73 -20.51
N VAL A 23 21.92 13.46 -20.92
CA VAL A 23 21.52 13.32 -22.33
C VAL A 23 20.29 14.19 -22.60
N VAL A 24 20.32 14.94 -23.68
CA VAL A 24 19.16 15.66 -24.16
C VAL A 24 18.28 14.68 -24.95
N LEU A 25 17.08 14.42 -24.45
CA LEU A 25 16.10 13.54 -25.06
C LEU A 25 14.88 14.35 -25.50
N HIS A 26 14.31 14.03 -26.64
CA HIS A 26 13.03 14.58 -27.04
C HIS A 26 11.92 13.92 -26.19
N SER A 27 11.00 14.71 -25.64
CA SER A 27 9.99 14.20 -24.71
C SER A 27 9.10 13.11 -25.28
N SER A 28 8.92 13.08 -26.60
CA SER A 28 8.15 12.03 -27.32
C SER A 28 8.72 10.62 -27.22
N VAL A 29 10.02 10.46 -26.90
CA VAL A 29 10.65 9.13 -26.74
C VAL A 29 10.62 8.63 -25.29
N LEU A 30 10.09 9.43 -24.36
CA LEU A 30 10.03 9.13 -22.93
C LEU A 30 8.79 8.29 -22.62
N ILE A 31 8.98 7.13 -22.03
CA ILE A 31 7.92 6.17 -21.69
C ILE A 31 7.66 6.21 -20.19
N TYR A 32 6.40 6.37 -19.82
CA TYR A 32 5.95 6.27 -18.41
C TYR A 32 5.40 4.87 -18.15
N PRO A 33 6.05 4.02 -17.34
CA PRO A 33 5.58 2.66 -17.04
C PRO A 33 4.43 2.65 -16.01
N ARG A 34 3.32 3.32 -16.33
CA ARG A 34 2.17 3.56 -15.44
C ARG A 34 1.46 2.30 -14.99
N GLU A 35 1.30 1.33 -15.90
CA GLU A 35 0.62 0.07 -15.59
C GLU A 35 1.51 -0.91 -14.81
N VAL A 36 2.83 -0.65 -14.76
CA VAL A 36 3.79 -1.55 -14.11
C VAL A 36 4.07 -1.11 -12.68
N TYR A 37 4.66 0.06 -12.46
CA TYR A 37 5.05 0.53 -11.12
C TYR A 37 4.83 2.03 -10.90
N GLN A 38 4.67 2.86 -11.95
CA GLN A 38 4.45 4.29 -11.81
C GLN A 38 2.99 4.65 -11.53
N ARG A 39 2.78 5.85 -10.99
CA ARG A 39 1.45 6.45 -10.80
C ARG A 39 1.01 7.22 -12.04
N ASP A 40 -0.28 7.50 -12.12
CA ASP A 40 -0.81 8.43 -13.11
C ASP A 40 -0.33 9.86 -12.89
N VAL A 41 -0.36 10.64 -13.97
CA VAL A 41 -0.06 12.07 -13.91
C VAL A 41 -1.26 12.83 -13.36
N TYR A 42 -1.06 13.56 -12.28
CA TYR A 42 -2.10 14.41 -11.71
C TYR A 42 -2.12 15.78 -12.42
N ARG A 43 -3.11 16.03 -13.26
CA ARG A 43 -3.25 17.25 -14.05
C ARG A 43 -3.12 18.52 -13.22
N LYS A 44 -3.82 18.61 -12.09
CA LYS A 44 -3.74 19.77 -11.17
C LYS A 44 -2.31 20.02 -10.66
N ARG A 45 -1.52 18.97 -10.45
CA ARG A 45 -0.12 19.13 -10.03
C ARG A 45 0.76 19.62 -11.17
N VAL A 46 0.54 19.14 -12.38
CA VAL A 46 1.21 19.64 -13.60
C VAL A 46 0.95 21.13 -13.78
N GLU A 47 -0.31 21.54 -13.70
CA GLU A 47 -0.74 22.95 -13.83
C GLU A 47 -0.11 23.83 -12.73
N LEU A 48 -0.09 23.34 -11.50
CA LEU A 48 0.56 24.05 -10.38
C LEU A 48 2.07 24.22 -10.60
N ILE A 49 2.76 23.16 -11.03
CA ILE A 49 4.20 23.25 -11.32
C ILE A 49 4.43 24.17 -12.49
N ALA A 50 3.65 24.07 -13.57
CA ALA A 50 3.78 24.90 -14.76
C ALA A 50 3.57 26.38 -14.47
N SER A 51 2.61 26.74 -13.60
CA SER A 51 2.34 28.13 -13.21
C SER A 51 3.49 28.80 -12.43
N HIS A 52 4.38 28.02 -11.83
CA HIS A 52 5.57 28.50 -11.09
C HIS A 52 6.87 27.90 -11.66
N PHE A 53 6.83 27.46 -12.92
CA PHE A 53 7.96 26.72 -13.49
C PHE A 53 9.20 27.60 -13.60
N ASN A 54 10.32 27.09 -13.09
CA ASN A 54 11.62 27.75 -13.16
C ASN A 54 12.70 26.69 -13.49
N GLU A 55 13.31 26.83 -14.66
CA GLU A 55 14.36 25.93 -15.15
C GLU A 55 15.57 25.83 -14.21
N TYR A 56 15.90 26.92 -13.51
CA TYR A 56 17.03 26.92 -12.57
C TYR A 56 16.79 26.07 -11.32
N THR A 57 15.55 25.82 -10.95
CA THR A 57 15.17 25.05 -9.76
C THR A 57 14.57 23.69 -10.10
N ALA A 58 14.27 23.45 -11.38
CA ALA A 58 13.71 22.19 -11.85
C ALA A 58 14.79 21.11 -11.90
N ASN A 59 14.49 19.96 -11.26
CA ASN A 59 15.39 18.80 -11.33
C ASN A 59 15.31 18.16 -12.73
N GLU A 60 16.45 17.59 -13.16
CA GLU A 60 16.52 16.77 -14.36
C GLU A 60 15.75 15.48 -14.15
N PRO A 61 14.88 15.08 -15.11
CA PRO A 61 14.21 13.79 -15.04
C PRO A 61 15.20 12.63 -15.02
N LYS A 62 14.91 11.61 -14.20
CA LYS A 62 15.69 10.38 -14.14
C LYS A 62 15.07 9.35 -15.04
N VAL A 63 15.87 8.83 -15.94
CA VAL A 63 15.44 7.95 -17.03
C VAL A 63 16.31 6.69 -17.05
N SER A 64 15.72 5.54 -17.22
CA SER A 64 16.42 4.27 -17.46
C SER A 64 16.41 3.95 -18.94
N PHE A 65 17.56 3.67 -19.50
CA PHE A 65 17.69 3.15 -20.86
C PHE A 65 17.80 1.63 -20.82
N ARG A 66 16.75 0.96 -21.33
CA ARG A 66 16.65 -0.49 -21.35
C ARG A 66 15.96 -0.97 -22.63
N ASN A 67 16.55 -1.98 -23.27
CA ASN A 67 15.99 -2.58 -24.50
C ASN A 67 15.69 -1.56 -25.61
N GLY A 68 16.59 -0.59 -25.81
CA GLY A 68 16.44 0.45 -26.82
C GLY A 68 15.38 1.52 -26.51
N LYS A 69 14.84 1.58 -25.29
CA LYS A 69 13.77 2.50 -24.88
C LYS A 69 14.13 3.27 -23.62
N TYR A 70 13.56 4.47 -23.48
CA TYR A 70 13.77 5.38 -22.37
C TYR A 70 12.58 5.38 -21.40
N TYR A 71 12.73 4.78 -20.22
CA TYR A 71 11.70 4.68 -19.21
C TYR A 71 11.93 5.73 -18.13
N VAL A 72 10.94 6.60 -17.90
CA VAL A 72 11.01 7.62 -16.85
C VAL A 72 10.86 6.95 -15.49
N VAL A 73 11.87 7.10 -14.64
CA VAL A 73 11.84 6.62 -13.25
C VAL A 73 11.35 7.71 -12.32
N ASP A 74 11.78 8.97 -12.53
CA ASP A 74 11.35 10.12 -11.75
C ASP A 74 11.26 11.37 -12.61
N GLY A 75 10.39 12.32 -12.21
CA GLY A 75 10.24 13.60 -12.88
C GLY A 75 9.10 13.69 -13.90
N GLN A 76 8.17 12.72 -13.96
CA GLN A 76 7.05 12.74 -14.93
C GLN A 76 6.23 14.05 -14.88
N HIS A 77 5.91 14.58 -13.68
CA HIS A 77 5.18 15.84 -13.56
C HIS A 77 6.00 17.03 -14.06
N THR A 78 7.32 17.01 -13.88
CA THR A 78 8.23 18.05 -14.39
C THR A 78 8.27 18.02 -15.92
N ILE A 79 8.33 16.84 -16.52
CA ILE A 79 8.28 16.67 -17.99
C ILE A 79 6.96 17.22 -18.54
N GLU A 80 5.83 16.79 -17.98
CA GLU A 80 4.50 17.24 -18.41
C GLU A 80 4.31 18.75 -18.21
N SER A 81 4.91 19.31 -17.13
CA SER A 81 4.86 20.77 -16.91
C SER A 81 5.68 21.52 -17.94
N ARG A 82 6.85 21.02 -18.34
CA ARG A 82 7.64 21.60 -19.46
C ARG A 82 6.87 21.57 -20.78
N ILE A 83 6.23 20.44 -21.09
CA ILE A 83 5.36 20.32 -22.27
C ILE A 83 4.22 21.33 -22.20
N LEU A 84 3.57 21.47 -21.05
CA LEU A 84 2.50 22.45 -20.86
C LEU A 84 3.00 23.90 -21.06
N CYS A 85 4.15 24.26 -20.49
CA CYS A 85 4.78 25.58 -20.67
C CYS A 85 5.18 25.82 -22.14
N ASN A 86 5.48 24.75 -22.90
CA ASN A 86 5.78 24.83 -24.34
C ASN A 86 4.51 24.82 -25.22
N GLY A 87 3.37 25.19 -24.68
CA GLY A 87 2.11 25.22 -25.42
C GLY A 87 1.56 23.84 -25.77
N GLY A 88 1.89 22.83 -25.01
CA GLY A 88 1.46 21.43 -25.23
C GLY A 88 2.27 20.70 -26.30
N LYS A 89 3.37 21.28 -26.78
CA LYS A 89 4.23 20.67 -27.79
C LYS A 89 5.41 19.95 -27.13
N GLU A 90 5.76 18.83 -27.70
CA GLU A 90 6.95 18.07 -27.35
C GLU A 90 8.23 18.91 -27.53
N LEU A 91 9.23 18.67 -26.65
CA LEU A 91 10.46 19.45 -26.65
C LEU A 91 11.66 18.62 -26.20
N PRO A 92 12.90 19.05 -26.53
CA PRO A 92 14.12 18.47 -25.97
C PRO A 92 14.20 18.74 -24.45
N ILE A 93 14.53 17.73 -23.67
CA ILE A 93 14.69 17.80 -22.20
C ILE A 93 16.01 17.19 -21.81
N LEU A 94 16.79 17.86 -20.99
CA LEU A 94 18.01 17.31 -20.40
C LEU A 94 17.60 16.30 -19.33
N CYS A 95 18.04 15.07 -19.50
CA CYS A 95 17.69 13.92 -18.63
C CYS A 95 18.95 13.28 -18.04
N LYS A 96 18.82 12.79 -16.82
CA LYS A 96 19.80 11.92 -16.19
C LYS A 96 19.51 10.47 -16.57
N VAL A 97 20.27 9.92 -17.52
CA VAL A 97 20.04 8.59 -18.07
C VAL A 97 20.91 7.54 -17.41
N TYR A 98 20.28 6.53 -16.85
CA TYR A 98 20.89 5.35 -16.23
C TYR A 98 20.83 4.19 -17.24
N THR A 99 21.93 3.43 -17.37
CA THR A 99 22.01 2.24 -18.19
C THR A 99 22.22 1.00 -17.33
N GLY A 100 21.78 -0.15 -17.82
CA GLY A 100 21.99 -1.43 -17.14
C GLY A 100 21.05 -1.75 -15.99
N LEU A 101 20.00 -0.94 -15.76
CA LEU A 101 18.95 -1.27 -14.78
C LEU A 101 17.99 -2.32 -15.35
N THR A 102 17.61 -3.27 -14.50
CA THR A 102 16.47 -4.15 -14.76
C THR A 102 15.16 -3.44 -14.42
N MET A 103 14.04 -3.96 -14.91
CA MET A 103 12.71 -3.43 -14.58
C MET A 103 12.45 -3.46 -13.05
N GLN A 104 12.93 -4.50 -12.36
CA GLN A 104 12.82 -4.62 -10.91
C GLN A 104 13.59 -3.50 -10.18
N GLN A 105 14.81 -3.21 -10.64
CA GLN A 105 15.62 -2.13 -10.10
C GLN A 105 15.01 -0.75 -10.38
N GLU A 106 14.42 -0.54 -11.57
CA GLU A 106 13.66 0.68 -11.88
C GLU A 106 12.49 0.88 -10.89
N ALA A 107 11.72 -0.19 -10.61
CA ALA A 107 10.60 -0.15 -9.69
C ALA A 107 11.03 0.17 -8.24
N LEU A 108 12.14 -0.43 -7.78
CA LEU A 108 12.70 -0.14 -6.46
C LEU A 108 13.23 1.29 -6.38
N PHE A 109 13.97 1.74 -7.40
CA PHE A 109 14.47 3.10 -7.49
C PHE A 109 13.33 4.13 -7.45
N PHE A 110 12.25 3.89 -8.22
CA PHE A 110 11.05 4.71 -8.17
C PHE A 110 10.44 4.77 -6.75
N ALA A 111 10.33 3.63 -6.06
CA ALA A 111 9.76 3.56 -4.72
C ALA A 111 10.59 4.35 -3.68
N GLU A 112 11.91 4.24 -3.74
CA GLU A 112 12.83 4.93 -2.84
C GLU A 112 12.89 6.44 -3.11
N GLN A 113 13.07 6.81 -4.38
CA GLN A 113 13.17 8.22 -4.78
C GLN A 113 11.96 9.05 -4.36
N ASN A 114 10.76 8.47 -4.46
CA ASN A 114 9.52 9.15 -4.09
C ASN A 114 9.19 9.06 -2.59
N GLY A 115 9.98 8.34 -1.81
CA GLY A 115 9.79 8.24 -0.36
C GLY A 115 10.02 9.55 0.39
N TYR A 116 10.83 10.44 -0.17
CA TYR A 116 11.26 11.68 0.48
C TYR A 116 10.60 12.96 -0.05
N SER A 117 10.12 12.99 -1.29
CA SER A 117 9.66 14.23 -1.94
C SER A 117 8.14 14.36 -2.11
N ALA A 118 7.42 13.27 -2.25
CA ALA A 118 5.96 13.23 -2.22
C ALA A 118 5.55 11.80 -1.82
N PRO A 119 4.97 11.61 -0.63
CA PRO A 119 4.69 10.27 -0.14
C PRO A 119 3.79 9.52 -1.12
N LEU A 120 4.31 8.43 -1.66
CA LEU A 120 3.51 7.50 -2.44
C LEU A 120 2.42 6.91 -1.56
N THR A 121 1.25 6.66 -2.13
CA THR A 121 0.21 5.91 -1.43
C THR A 121 0.70 4.50 -1.10
N ALA A 122 0.12 3.88 -0.07
CA ALA A 122 0.50 2.52 0.32
C ALA A 122 0.30 1.51 -0.83
N GLY A 123 -0.71 1.72 -1.68
CA GLY A 123 -0.97 0.90 -2.85
C GLY A 123 0.14 0.99 -3.89
N ILE A 124 0.57 2.20 -4.23
CA ILE A 124 1.65 2.42 -5.21
C ILE A 124 2.97 1.85 -4.68
N LYS A 125 3.28 2.06 -3.40
CA LYS A 125 4.48 1.49 -2.76
C LYS A 125 4.47 -0.04 -2.81
N LEU A 126 3.35 -0.66 -2.46
CA LEU A 126 3.21 -2.12 -2.48
C LEU A 126 3.38 -2.65 -3.91
N ARG A 127 2.70 -2.04 -4.89
CA ARG A 127 2.81 -2.45 -6.30
C ARG A 127 4.25 -2.40 -6.81
N ALA A 128 4.96 -1.30 -6.52
CA ALA A 128 6.36 -1.16 -6.91
C ALA A 128 7.27 -2.20 -6.25
N LYS A 129 7.03 -2.51 -4.97
CA LYS A 129 7.76 -3.55 -4.25
C LYS A 129 7.52 -4.96 -4.79
N VAL A 130 6.27 -5.30 -5.10
CA VAL A 130 5.92 -6.58 -5.74
C VAL A 130 6.63 -6.72 -7.09
N VAL A 131 6.58 -5.69 -7.93
CA VAL A 131 7.30 -5.70 -9.22
C VAL A 131 8.83 -5.78 -9.02
N GLY A 132 9.32 -5.22 -7.93
CA GLY A 132 10.73 -5.29 -7.53
C GLY A 132 11.16 -6.62 -6.91
N GLY A 133 10.24 -7.59 -6.73
CA GLY A 133 10.55 -8.90 -6.15
C GLY A 133 10.75 -8.88 -4.62
N ASP A 134 10.11 -7.91 -3.91
CA ASP A 134 10.14 -7.89 -2.44
C ASP A 134 9.30 -9.04 -1.88
N ALA A 135 9.97 -10.05 -1.33
CA ALA A 135 9.35 -11.30 -0.87
C ALA A 135 8.22 -11.10 0.15
N VAL A 136 8.33 -10.11 1.04
CA VAL A 136 7.28 -9.82 2.04
C VAL A 136 6.04 -9.26 1.37
N SER A 137 6.21 -8.39 0.38
CA SER A 137 5.12 -7.79 -0.38
C SER A 137 4.41 -8.82 -1.26
N GLU A 138 5.16 -9.73 -1.88
CA GLU A 138 4.62 -10.84 -2.67
C GLU A 138 3.83 -11.82 -1.77
N ALA A 139 4.39 -12.22 -0.62
CA ALA A 139 3.73 -13.08 0.35
C ALA A 139 2.43 -12.45 0.88
N PHE A 140 2.41 -11.14 1.16
CA PHE A 140 1.19 -10.45 1.57
C PHE A 140 0.11 -10.48 0.47
N VAL A 141 0.46 -10.27 -0.78
CA VAL A 141 -0.50 -10.33 -1.91
C VAL A 141 -1.03 -11.75 -2.06
N GLU A 142 -0.17 -12.76 -2.00
CA GLU A 142 -0.57 -14.15 -2.10
C GLU A 142 -1.45 -14.59 -0.91
N ALA A 143 -1.14 -14.16 0.31
CA ALA A 143 -1.97 -14.42 1.49
C ALA A 143 -3.40 -13.89 1.33
N ASN A 144 -3.59 -12.71 0.74
CA ASN A 144 -4.92 -12.17 0.43
C ASN A 144 -5.64 -13.02 -0.62
N LYS A 145 -4.94 -13.41 -1.68
CA LYS A 145 -5.49 -14.27 -2.74
C LYS A 145 -5.95 -15.63 -2.22
N GLN A 146 -5.18 -16.26 -1.32
CA GLN A 146 -5.52 -17.55 -0.67
C GLN A 146 -6.82 -17.49 0.15
N VAL A 147 -7.22 -16.33 0.62
CA VAL A 147 -8.47 -16.11 1.35
C VAL A 147 -9.58 -15.51 0.48
N GLY A 148 -9.39 -15.49 -0.85
CA GLY A 148 -10.38 -15.01 -1.81
C GLY A 148 -10.48 -13.50 -1.93
N LEU A 149 -9.45 -12.75 -1.48
CA LEU A 149 -9.44 -11.29 -1.51
C LEU A 149 -8.45 -10.77 -2.56
N VAL A 150 -8.78 -9.63 -3.15
CA VAL A 150 -7.92 -8.92 -4.10
C VAL A 150 -7.35 -7.67 -3.44
N VAL A 151 -6.04 -7.47 -3.54
CA VAL A 151 -5.39 -6.24 -3.10
C VAL A 151 -5.63 -5.16 -4.15
N ASP A 152 -6.34 -4.11 -3.77
CA ASP A 152 -6.64 -2.99 -4.67
C ASP A 152 -5.60 -1.88 -4.51
N TYR A 153 -4.63 -1.83 -5.41
CA TYR A 153 -3.55 -0.84 -5.41
C TYR A 153 -4.04 0.62 -5.56
N THR A 154 -5.26 0.81 -6.08
CA THR A 154 -5.88 2.14 -6.17
C THR A 154 -6.52 2.58 -4.84
N GLN A 155 -6.58 1.66 -3.88
CA GLN A 155 -7.13 1.86 -2.54
C GLN A 155 -8.62 2.23 -2.52
N GLN A 156 -9.37 1.76 -3.52
CA GLN A 156 -10.82 1.93 -3.55
C GLN A 156 -11.52 0.82 -2.76
N ALA A 157 -12.64 1.17 -2.14
CA ALA A 157 -13.50 0.20 -1.49
C ALA A 157 -14.24 -0.64 -2.54
N GLY A 158 -14.34 -1.94 -2.29
CA GLY A 158 -15.06 -2.86 -3.18
C GLY A 158 -15.32 -4.20 -2.50
N VAL A 159 -16.22 -4.97 -3.05
CA VAL A 159 -16.54 -6.33 -2.55
C VAL A 159 -15.32 -7.22 -2.78
N TYR A 160 -14.89 -7.95 -1.77
CA TYR A 160 -13.68 -8.77 -1.74
C TYR A 160 -12.38 -8.01 -2.09
N ARG A 161 -12.33 -6.68 -1.85
CA ARG A 161 -11.16 -5.84 -2.16
C ARG A 161 -10.55 -5.20 -0.93
N ILE A 162 -9.26 -5.40 -0.75
CA ILE A 162 -8.47 -4.74 0.30
C ILE A 162 -7.97 -3.39 -0.22
N GLY A 163 -8.68 -2.32 0.12
CA GLY A 163 -8.25 -0.94 -0.21
C GLY A 163 -7.45 -0.27 0.92
N CYS A 164 -7.57 -0.71 2.17
CA CYS A 164 -6.81 -0.15 3.30
C CYS A 164 -5.41 -0.77 3.45
N ILE A 165 -4.67 -0.84 2.34
CA ILE A 165 -3.39 -1.57 2.19
C ILE A 165 -2.39 -1.25 3.31
N GLY A 166 -2.18 0.03 3.65
CA GLY A 166 -1.21 0.40 4.68
C GLY A 166 -1.52 -0.17 6.06
N THR A 167 -2.82 -0.30 6.41
CA THR A 167 -3.23 -0.95 7.64
C THR A 167 -3.11 -2.46 7.54
N ALA A 168 -3.57 -3.06 6.46
CA ALA A 168 -3.56 -4.51 6.25
C ALA A 168 -2.13 -5.06 6.24
N LEU A 169 -1.22 -4.46 5.47
CA LEU A 169 0.19 -4.86 5.39
C LEU A 169 0.90 -4.71 6.75
N ARG A 170 0.62 -3.64 7.49
CA ARG A 170 1.20 -3.47 8.82
C ARG A 170 0.74 -4.56 9.78
N LEU A 171 -0.55 -4.91 9.78
CA LEU A 171 -1.10 -5.98 10.62
C LEU A 171 -0.55 -7.36 10.21
N TYR A 172 -0.42 -7.62 8.91
CA TYR A 172 0.23 -8.81 8.38
C TYR A 172 1.67 -8.96 8.91
N ASN A 173 2.46 -7.91 8.81
CA ASN A 173 3.86 -7.92 9.27
C ASN A 173 3.98 -8.04 10.81
N GLN A 174 3.02 -7.51 11.54
CA GLN A 174 3.03 -7.52 13.01
C GLN A 174 2.61 -8.86 13.60
N MET A 175 1.57 -9.49 13.04
CA MET A 175 0.92 -10.68 13.60
C MET A 175 1.29 -11.97 12.87
N GLY A 176 1.87 -11.86 11.67
CA GLY A 176 2.24 -12.99 10.83
C GLY A 176 1.09 -13.51 9.98
N GLU A 177 1.45 -14.29 8.95
CA GLU A 177 0.54 -14.79 7.93
C GLU A 177 -0.59 -15.64 8.51
N LYS A 178 -0.30 -16.52 9.46
CA LYS A 178 -1.29 -17.44 10.03
C LYS A 178 -2.47 -16.70 10.66
N ILE A 179 -2.19 -15.78 11.58
CA ILE A 179 -3.21 -14.96 12.27
C ILE A 179 -3.93 -14.08 11.26
N TYR A 180 -3.19 -13.49 10.31
CA TYR A 180 -3.77 -12.66 9.27
C TYR A 180 -4.79 -13.44 8.43
N CYS A 181 -4.40 -14.58 7.85
CA CYS A 181 -5.28 -15.38 7.00
C CYS A 181 -6.48 -15.94 7.77
N GLU A 182 -6.29 -16.40 9.01
CA GLU A 182 -7.39 -16.84 9.88
C GLU A 182 -8.41 -15.71 10.07
N THR A 183 -7.94 -14.52 10.43
CA THR A 183 -8.80 -13.35 10.63
C THR A 183 -9.55 -12.96 9.37
N MET A 184 -8.87 -12.94 8.22
CA MET A 184 -9.50 -12.55 6.95
C MET A 184 -10.58 -13.57 6.54
N ARG A 185 -10.38 -14.87 6.76
CA ARG A 185 -11.44 -15.90 6.55
C ARG A 185 -12.65 -15.65 7.43
N LEU A 186 -12.45 -15.31 8.70
CA LEU A 186 -13.55 -15.00 9.63
C LEU A 186 -14.33 -13.75 9.18
N ILE A 187 -13.63 -12.70 8.71
CA ILE A 187 -14.26 -11.48 8.18
C ILE A 187 -15.10 -11.81 6.94
N VAL A 188 -14.54 -12.58 6.01
CA VAL A 188 -15.24 -13.00 4.79
C VAL A 188 -16.46 -13.87 5.16
N ALA A 189 -16.30 -14.82 6.08
CA ALA A 189 -17.40 -15.68 6.52
C ALA A 189 -18.52 -14.90 7.23
N ALA A 190 -18.19 -13.84 7.99
CA ALA A 190 -19.18 -13.04 8.71
C ALA A 190 -19.95 -12.05 7.83
N TRP A 191 -19.30 -11.48 6.79
CA TRP A 191 -19.84 -10.35 6.04
C TRP A 191 -19.65 -10.43 4.52
N GLU A 192 -19.36 -11.63 4.00
CA GLU A 192 -19.28 -11.92 2.56
C GLU A 192 -18.38 -10.94 1.77
N GLY A 193 -17.28 -10.50 2.40
CA GLY A 193 -16.34 -9.58 1.79
C GLY A 193 -16.91 -8.20 1.46
N SER A 194 -17.96 -7.76 2.16
CA SER A 194 -18.56 -6.44 1.97
C SER A 194 -17.52 -5.33 2.14
N PRO A 195 -17.62 -4.21 1.40
CA PRO A 195 -16.62 -3.13 1.46
C PRO A 195 -16.42 -2.56 2.86
N ASP A 196 -17.48 -2.48 3.65
CA ASP A 196 -17.42 -1.96 5.01
C ASP A 196 -16.71 -2.92 5.98
N SER A 197 -16.78 -4.24 5.75
CA SER A 197 -16.07 -5.24 6.57
C SER A 197 -14.56 -5.22 6.35
N LEU A 198 -14.10 -4.72 5.21
CA LEU A 198 -12.69 -4.63 4.84
C LEU A 198 -12.06 -3.27 5.14
N ARG A 199 -12.71 -2.44 5.97
CA ARG A 199 -12.17 -1.15 6.44
C ARG A 199 -11.13 -1.33 7.53
N ALA A 200 -10.20 -0.39 7.60
CA ALA A 200 -9.09 -0.39 8.55
C ALA A 200 -9.50 -0.57 10.03
N ALA A 201 -10.65 -0.03 10.43
CA ALA A 201 -11.16 -0.16 11.80
C ALA A 201 -11.56 -1.60 12.12
N VAL A 202 -12.32 -2.23 11.20
CA VAL A 202 -12.75 -3.63 11.35
C VAL A 202 -11.53 -4.56 11.34
N LEU A 203 -10.60 -4.36 10.40
CA LEU A 203 -9.37 -5.15 10.36
C LEU A 203 -8.60 -5.05 11.68
N LYS A 204 -8.41 -3.84 12.22
CA LYS A 204 -7.73 -3.65 13.51
C LYS A 204 -8.45 -4.39 14.64
N GLY A 205 -9.77 -4.23 14.73
CA GLY A 205 -10.57 -4.88 15.77
C GLY A 205 -10.48 -6.41 15.68
N MET A 206 -10.74 -6.97 14.50
CA MET A 206 -10.73 -8.41 14.27
C MET A 206 -9.34 -9.04 14.46
N MET A 207 -8.29 -8.43 13.90
CA MET A 207 -6.92 -8.94 14.05
C MET A 207 -6.49 -9.03 15.50
N HIS A 208 -6.69 -7.95 16.26
CA HIS A 208 -6.32 -7.96 17.68
C HIS A 208 -7.24 -8.85 18.51
N PHE A 209 -8.51 -9.01 18.15
CA PHE A 209 -9.37 -9.98 18.81
C PHE A 209 -8.86 -11.41 18.61
N VAL A 210 -8.58 -11.80 17.37
CA VAL A 210 -8.08 -13.14 17.05
C VAL A 210 -6.71 -13.39 17.71
N GLU A 211 -5.80 -12.42 17.70
CA GLU A 211 -4.49 -12.51 18.37
C GLU A 211 -4.65 -12.71 19.89
N LEU A 212 -5.47 -11.88 20.56
CA LEU A 212 -5.65 -11.92 22.01
C LEU A 212 -6.28 -13.22 22.51
N TYR A 213 -7.21 -13.77 21.73
CA TYR A 213 -8.00 -14.93 22.12
C TYR A 213 -7.69 -16.17 21.28
N HIS A 214 -6.51 -16.21 20.66
CA HIS A 214 -6.09 -17.36 19.85
C HIS A 214 -6.16 -18.67 20.65
N GLY A 215 -6.93 -19.64 20.12
CA GLY A 215 -7.17 -20.93 20.79
C GLY A 215 -8.24 -20.91 21.91
N GLU A 216 -8.82 -19.75 22.24
CA GLU A 216 -9.84 -19.62 23.29
C GLU A 216 -11.25 -19.34 22.75
N PHE A 217 -11.36 -18.76 21.56
CA PHE A 217 -12.67 -18.48 20.94
C PHE A 217 -13.07 -19.58 19.95
N ILE A 218 -14.38 -19.71 19.76
CA ILE A 218 -14.96 -20.62 18.77
C ILE A 218 -15.30 -19.81 17.52
N GLY A 219 -14.64 -20.12 16.38
CA GLY A 219 -14.75 -19.37 15.14
C GLY A 219 -16.20 -19.26 14.62
N GLU A 220 -16.94 -20.38 14.61
CA GLU A 220 -18.35 -20.38 14.17
C GLU A 220 -19.25 -19.51 15.05
N ARG A 221 -18.98 -19.47 16.35
CA ARG A 221 -19.71 -18.58 17.28
C ARG A 221 -19.40 -17.12 16.97
N LEU A 222 -18.14 -16.78 16.70
CA LEU A 222 -17.73 -15.44 16.32
C LEU A 222 -18.43 -15.01 15.03
N VAL A 223 -18.39 -15.83 13.99
CA VAL A 223 -19.05 -15.55 12.71
C VAL A 223 -20.55 -15.32 12.90
N ARG A 224 -21.25 -16.20 13.63
CA ARG A 224 -22.68 -16.01 13.92
C ARG A 224 -22.98 -14.74 14.70
N ALA A 225 -22.16 -14.40 15.69
CA ALA A 225 -22.33 -13.19 16.49
C ALA A 225 -22.15 -11.93 15.62
N LEU A 226 -21.19 -11.94 14.71
CA LEU A 226 -20.85 -10.81 13.84
C LEU A 226 -21.80 -10.67 12.65
N HIS A 227 -22.41 -11.75 12.19
CA HIS A 227 -23.40 -11.70 11.10
C HIS A 227 -24.59 -10.78 11.43
N GLY A 228 -24.95 -10.66 12.69
CA GLY A 228 -25.98 -9.74 13.18
C GLY A 228 -25.51 -8.31 13.46
N VAL A 229 -24.21 -8.01 13.25
CA VAL A 229 -23.61 -6.69 13.51
C VAL A 229 -23.16 -6.08 12.21
N HIS A 230 -23.64 -4.89 11.87
CA HIS A 230 -23.17 -4.19 10.70
C HIS A 230 -21.68 -3.76 10.89
N PRO A 231 -20.76 -3.99 9.93
CA PRO A 231 -19.35 -3.65 10.10
C PRO A 231 -19.09 -2.19 10.50
N MET A 232 -19.90 -1.27 10.01
CA MET A 232 -19.82 0.15 10.39
C MET A 232 -20.15 0.43 11.84
N ASP A 233 -20.88 -0.46 12.52
CA ASP A 233 -21.16 -0.27 13.97
C ASP A 233 -19.92 -0.53 14.80
N ILE A 234 -19.00 -1.40 14.34
CA ILE A 234 -17.68 -1.56 14.96
C ILE A 234 -16.90 -0.24 14.88
N TYR A 235 -16.94 0.43 13.72
CA TYR A 235 -16.30 1.72 13.54
C TYR A 235 -16.95 2.80 14.41
N ARG A 236 -18.28 2.93 14.39
CA ARG A 236 -19.04 3.93 15.16
C ARG A 236 -18.82 3.77 16.65
N THR A 237 -19.02 2.56 17.17
CA THR A 237 -18.78 2.25 18.60
C THR A 237 -17.33 2.53 18.99
N GLY A 238 -16.37 2.22 18.12
CA GLY A 238 -14.96 2.55 18.35
C GLY A 238 -14.68 4.06 18.33
N MET A 239 -15.42 4.85 17.57
CA MET A 239 -15.30 6.32 17.57
C MET A 239 -15.97 6.93 18.79
N ASP A 240 -17.16 6.49 19.15
CA ASP A 240 -17.88 6.89 20.37
C ASP A 240 -17.10 6.48 21.64
N ASN A 241 -16.39 5.38 21.54
CA ASN A 241 -15.49 4.86 22.56
C ASN A 241 -16.06 4.88 23.99
N PRO A 242 -17.23 4.24 24.25
CA PRO A 242 -17.93 4.32 25.53
C PRO A 242 -17.11 3.77 26.68
N ALA A 243 -16.20 2.83 26.42
CA ALA A 243 -15.29 2.25 27.40
C ALA A 243 -13.98 3.06 27.59
N LYS A 244 -13.82 4.20 26.91
CA LYS A 244 -12.62 5.08 26.95
C LYS A 244 -11.30 4.34 26.69
N LEU A 245 -11.30 3.36 25.79
CA LEU A 245 -10.15 2.53 25.48
C LEU A 245 -9.24 3.21 24.44
N PRO A 246 -7.91 3.19 24.63
CA PRO A 246 -6.98 3.81 23.69
C PRO A 246 -6.69 2.94 22.45
N GLY A 247 -6.31 3.57 21.37
CA GLY A 247 -5.75 2.92 20.19
C GLY A 247 -6.68 1.90 19.52
N TRP A 248 -6.17 0.72 19.25
CA TRP A 248 -6.91 -0.38 18.61
C TRP A 248 -7.94 -1.05 19.54
N LYS A 249 -7.76 -0.99 20.86
CA LYS A 249 -8.62 -1.62 21.87
C LYS A 249 -10.08 -1.19 21.73
N LYS A 250 -10.33 0.06 21.37
CA LYS A 250 -11.67 0.59 21.13
C LYS A 250 -12.42 -0.10 19.96
N TYR A 251 -11.71 -0.72 19.01
CA TYR A 251 -12.31 -1.50 17.93
C TYR A 251 -12.44 -2.99 18.27
N VAL A 252 -11.66 -3.51 19.21
CA VAL A 252 -11.82 -4.87 19.76
C VAL A 252 -13.08 -4.94 20.63
N PHE A 253 -13.36 -3.90 21.39
CA PHE A 253 -14.47 -3.85 22.35
C PHE A 253 -15.84 -4.24 21.76
N PRO A 254 -16.31 -3.68 20.65
CA PRO A 254 -17.59 -4.08 20.05
C PRO A 254 -17.59 -5.54 19.58
N ILE A 255 -16.48 -6.06 19.06
CA ILE A 255 -16.34 -7.46 18.64
C ILE A 255 -16.40 -8.39 19.85
N TYR A 256 -15.67 -8.06 20.90
CA TYR A 256 -15.69 -8.76 22.18
C TYR A 256 -17.11 -8.79 22.79
N THR A 257 -17.80 -7.65 22.77
CA THR A 257 -19.17 -7.54 23.28
C THR A 257 -20.14 -8.39 22.45
N ALA A 258 -20.01 -8.37 21.12
CA ALA A 258 -20.83 -9.19 20.23
C ALA A 258 -20.58 -10.69 20.48
N TYR A 259 -19.32 -11.12 20.59
CA TYR A 259 -18.97 -12.52 20.86
C TYR A 259 -19.54 -13.03 22.18
N ASN A 260 -19.37 -12.30 23.26
CA ASN A 260 -19.87 -12.69 24.58
C ASN A 260 -21.41 -12.62 24.66
N GLY A 261 -22.03 -11.63 24.01
CA GLY A 261 -23.47 -11.46 23.99
C GLY A 261 -24.08 -11.43 25.40
N LYS A 262 -25.21 -12.10 25.58
CA LYS A 262 -25.88 -12.30 26.87
C LYS A 262 -25.49 -13.63 27.54
N CYS A 263 -24.67 -14.45 26.88
CA CYS A 263 -24.30 -15.79 27.39
C CYS A 263 -23.17 -15.68 28.40
N ARG A 264 -23.40 -16.14 29.64
CA ARG A 264 -22.37 -16.17 30.69
C ARG A 264 -21.48 -17.42 30.60
N LYS A 265 -21.98 -18.49 30.01
CA LYS A 265 -21.24 -19.74 29.82
C LYS A 265 -20.30 -19.56 28.62
N ASP A 266 -19.04 -19.88 28.81
CA ASP A 266 -17.99 -19.74 27.81
C ASP A 266 -17.74 -18.27 27.33
N ALA A 267 -18.00 -17.29 28.22
CA ALA A 267 -17.63 -15.90 27.97
C ALA A 267 -16.12 -15.72 28.10
N LEU A 268 -15.53 -15.02 27.14
CA LEU A 268 -14.12 -14.67 27.18
C LEU A 268 -13.85 -13.60 28.26
N PRO A 269 -12.74 -13.69 29.02
CA PRO A 269 -12.34 -12.61 29.93
C PRO A 269 -11.85 -11.40 29.14
N MET A 270 -11.99 -10.21 29.70
CA MET A 270 -11.47 -8.99 29.07
C MET A 270 -9.95 -8.93 29.23
N LYS A 271 -9.20 -8.93 28.12
CA LYS A 271 -7.72 -8.96 28.07
C LYS A 271 -7.09 -7.64 27.59
N PHE A 272 -7.84 -6.55 27.43
CA PHE A 272 -7.36 -5.31 26.83
C PHE A 272 -7.85 -4.04 27.53
#